data_f51e4cf0cb1073e973002f8d11bd0a19
#
_entry.id   f51e4cf0cb1073e973002f8d11bd0a19
#
_cell.length_a   1.000
_cell.length_b   1.000
_cell.length_c   1.000
_cell.angle_alpha   90.00
_cell.angle_beta   90.00
_cell.angle_gamma   90.00
#
_symmetry.space_group_name_H-M   'P 1'
#
loop_
_entity.id
_entity.type
_entity.pdbx_description
1 polymer ?
#
loop_
_entity_poly.entity_id
_entity_poly.type
_entity_poly.pdbx_seq_one_letter_code
_entity_poly.pdbx_strand_id
1 'polypeptide(L)'
;MRKPAGLVLCAACLLLLTSCTPRDFLTRRLAADLIASSETFRSQQQFQFRIGVVPNKDYLSSDYLALQHHGWISATLSPCPPALAPPPCWDVTLTPSGVDTLQSLLAPGDADKQSFTIPAARRELIAITGIAKQGNTADVEFTWKWIPLNEVGAVLYSREAHHRSTTIFRCYDDGWRVLESSSHSGQPLDEALKNAEPAQ
;
A
#
# COMPACT_ATOMS: atom_id res chain seq x y z
N MET A 1 60.04 -5.51 -48.05
CA MET A 1 59.00 -6.18 -47.27
C MET A 1 58.67 -5.34 -46.02
N ARG A 2 57.60 -4.52 -46.08
CA ARG A 2 57.16 -3.66 -44.97
C ARG A 2 56.03 -4.38 -44.24
N LYS A 3 56.22 -4.70 -42.94
CA LYS A 3 55.22 -5.35 -42.07
C LYS A 3 54.11 -4.37 -41.71
N PRO A 4 52.83 -4.76 -41.72
CA PRO A 4 51.71 -3.90 -41.29
C PRO A 4 51.58 -3.99 -39.78
N ALA A 5 52.22 -3.09 -39.03
CA ALA A 5 52.11 -2.99 -37.56
C ALA A 5 50.97 -2.08 -37.09
N GLY A 6 50.22 -1.49 -38.03
CA GLY A 6 49.21 -0.48 -37.69
C GLY A 6 47.78 -0.99 -37.45
N LEU A 7 47.49 -2.27 -37.79
CA LEU A 7 46.08 -2.76 -37.77
C LEU A 7 45.64 -3.40 -36.45
N VAL A 8 46.62 -3.77 -35.60
CA VAL A 8 46.32 -4.49 -34.32
C VAL A 8 45.92 -3.50 -33.19
N LEU A 9 46.36 -2.25 -33.28
CA LEU A 9 46.11 -1.26 -32.20
C LEU A 9 44.65 -0.72 -32.19
N CYS A 10 43.95 -0.68 -33.36
CA CYS A 10 42.57 -0.23 -33.44
C CYS A 10 41.56 -1.25 -32.94
N ALA A 11 41.83 -2.56 -33.01
CA ALA A 11 40.91 -3.59 -32.55
C ALA A 11 40.83 -3.68 -31.00
N ALA A 12 41.90 -3.30 -30.31
CA ALA A 12 41.91 -3.31 -28.83
C ALA A 12 41.12 -2.16 -28.18
N CYS A 13 40.98 -1.04 -28.87
CA CYS A 13 40.19 0.10 -28.35
C CYS A 13 38.65 -0.07 -28.49
N LEU A 14 38.20 -0.95 -29.40
CA LEU A 14 36.74 -1.17 -29.59
C LEU A 14 36.13 -2.13 -28.54
N LEU A 15 36.95 -2.87 -27.78
CA LEU A 15 36.50 -3.82 -26.77
C LEU A 15 36.28 -3.18 -25.38
N LEU A 16 36.64 -1.91 -25.17
CA LEU A 16 36.53 -1.23 -23.88
C LEU A 16 35.24 -0.44 -23.72
N LEU A 17 34.33 -0.40 -24.72
CA LEU A 17 33.12 0.39 -24.68
C LEU A 17 31.84 -0.38 -24.29
N THR A 18 31.94 -1.63 -23.85
CA THR A 18 30.74 -2.49 -23.62
C THR A 18 30.49 -2.82 -22.16
N SER A 19 30.88 -1.99 -21.20
CA SER A 19 30.57 -2.30 -19.80
C SER A 19 29.61 -1.31 -19.11
N CYS A 20 28.64 -0.74 -19.82
CA CYS A 20 27.44 -0.25 -19.16
C CYS A 20 26.37 -1.33 -19.26
N THR A 21 26.35 -2.26 -18.30
CA THR A 21 25.27 -3.23 -18.22
C THR A 21 23.97 -2.48 -17.92
N PRO A 22 22.86 -2.74 -18.66
CA PRO A 22 21.56 -2.11 -18.41
C PRO A 22 21.04 -2.32 -16.98
N ARG A 23 21.63 -3.20 -16.21
CA ARG A 23 21.28 -3.55 -14.83
C ARG A 23 21.59 -2.47 -13.80
N ASP A 24 22.52 -1.54 -14.12
CA ASP A 24 22.96 -0.51 -13.18
C ASP A 24 22.04 0.72 -13.14
N PHE A 25 21.08 0.80 -14.08
CA PHE A 25 20.17 1.94 -14.16
C PHE A 25 18.80 1.61 -13.59
N LEU A 26 18.43 2.27 -12.49
CA LEU A 26 17.05 2.30 -12.03
C LEU A 26 16.25 3.24 -12.91
N THR A 27 15.47 2.68 -13.84
CA THR A 27 14.53 3.43 -14.66
C THR A 27 13.18 3.58 -13.95
N ARG A 28 12.39 4.58 -14.35
CA ARG A 28 11.01 4.73 -13.83
C ARG A 28 10.17 3.49 -14.06
N ARG A 29 10.31 2.83 -15.21
CA ARG A 29 9.61 1.59 -15.52
C ARG A 29 10.02 0.46 -14.57
N LEU A 30 11.32 0.24 -14.38
CA LEU A 30 11.82 -0.79 -13.47
C LEU A 30 11.36 -0.52 -12.02
N ALA A 31 11.43 0.74 -11.57
CA ALA A 31 10.96 1.12 -10.24
C ALA A 31 9.45 0.85 -10.08
N ALA A 32 8.65 1.17 -11.10
CA ALA A 32 7.22 0.90 -11.11
C ALA A 32 6.92 -0.60 -11.04
N ASP A 33 7.61 -1.41 -11.85
CA ASP A 33 7.45 -2.87 -11.87
C ASP A 33 7.82 -3.49 -10.51
N LEU A 34 8.92 -3.04 -9.89
CA LEU A 34 9.37 -3.52 -8.59
C LEU A 34 8.41 -3.13 -7.45
N ILE A 35 7.89 -1.89 -7.42
CA ILE A 35 6.87 -1.49 -6.45
C ILE A 35 5.60 -2.29 -6.65
N ALA A 36 5.07 -2.32 -7.88
CA ALA A 36 3.80 -2.97 -8.18
C ALA A 36 3.83 -4.49 -7.97
N SER A 37 5.00 -5.13 -8.06
CA SER A 37 5.17 -6.56 -7.81
C SER A 37 5.46 -6.91 -6.35
N SER A 38 5.82 -5.93 -5.51
CA SER A 38 6.15 -6.17 -4.10
C SER A 38 4.94 -6.68 -3.33
N GLU A 39 5.17 -7.57 -2.35
CA GLU A 39 4.11 -8.12 -1.51
C GLU A 39 3.42 -7.02 -0.70
N THR A 40 4.21 -6.11 -0.13
CA THR A 40 3.73 -4.97 0.65
C THR A 40 2.77 -4.09 -0.13
N PHE A 41 3.08 -3.76 -1.40
CA PHE A 41 2.22 -2.93 -2.24
C PHE A 41 0.95 -3.66 -2.68
N ARG A 42 1.06 -4.95 -3.01
CA ARG A 42 -0.06 -5.79 -3.48
C ARG A 42 -1.01 -6.21 -2.37
N SER A 43 -0.60 -6.11 -1.11
CA SER A 43 -1.44 -6.46 0.02
C SER A 43 -2.75 -5.67 0.01
N GLN A 44 -3.86 -6.37 0.22
CA GLN A 44 -5.17 -5.73 0.31
C GLN A 44 -5.32 -5.02 1.64
N GLN A 45 -5.96 -3.86 1.62
CA GLN A 45 -6.37 -3.17 2.83
C GLN A 45 -7.55 -3.91 3.44
N GLN A 46 -7.35 -4.39 4.67
CA GLN A 46 -8.38 -5.06 5.43
C GLN A 46 -9.11 -4.03 6.29
N PHE A 47 -10.43 -4.05 6.23
CA PHE A 47 -11.28 -3.33 7.15
C PHE A 47 -11.75 -4.27 8.26
N GLN A 48 -11.42 -3.91 9.51
CA GLN A 48 -11.87 -4.65 10.68
C GLN A 48 -13.08 -3.95 11.26
N PHE A 49 -14.15 -4.69 11.39
CA PHE A 49 -15.44 -4.20 11.86
C PHE A 49 -15.96 -5.08 13.00
N ARG A 50 -16.53 -4.43 14.03
CA ARG A 50 -17.11 -5.10 15.20
C ARG A 50 -18.55 -4.64 15.40
N ILE A 51 -19.44 -5.58 15.71
CA ILE A 51 -20.81 -5.34 16.18
C ILE A 51 -20.91 -5.65 17.68
N GLY A 52 -22.02 -5.24 18.33
CA GLY A 52 -22.21 -5.31 19.77
C GLY A 52 -21.56 -4.14 20.46
N VAL A 53 -21.07 -4.33 21.70
CA VAL A 53 -20.56 -3.23 22.51
C VAL A 53 -19.17 -2.80 22.06
N VAL A 54 -19.07 -1.56 21.58
CA VAL A 54 -17.87 -0.92 21.02
C VAL A 54 -17.48 0.29 21.86
N PRO A 55 -16.22 0.49 22.22
CA PRO A 55 -15.74 1.68 22.91
C PRO A 55 -15.97 2.94 22.09
N ASN A 56 -16.23 4.07 22.75
CA ASN A 56 -16.49 5.36 22.10
C ASN A 56 -15.38 5.78 21.12
N LYS A 57 -14.10 5.56 21.45
CA LYS A 57 -12.98 5.91 20.58
C LYS A 57 -13.00 5.15 19.24
N ASP A 58 -13.44 3.90 19.26
CA ASP A 58 -13.49 3.05 18.07
C ASP A 58 -14.74 3.39 17.25
N TYR A 59 -15.89 3.60 17.90
CA TYR A 59 -17.13 4.00 17.25
C TYR A 59 -17.05 5.38 16.58
N LEU A 60 -16.36 6.35 17.17
CA LEU A 60 -16.16 7.67 16.58
C LEU A 60 -15.08 7.72 15.50
N SER A 61 -14.53 6.57 15.08
CA SER A 61 -13.65 6.54 13.91
C SER A 61 -14.40 6.92 12.65
N SER A 62 -13.67 7.46 11.67
CA SER A 62 -14.23 7.83 10.36
C SER A 62 -14.99 6.69 9.70
N ASP A 63 -14.50 5.46 9.90
CA ASP A 63 -15.02 4.26 9.26
C ASP A 63 -16.39 3.88 9.79
N TYR A 64 -16.59 3.85 11.12
CA TYR A 64 -17.91 3.59 11.70
C TYR A 64 -18.91 4.70 11.36
N LEU A 65 -18.48 5.95 11.40
CA LEU A 65 -19.34 7.09 11.04
C LEU A 65 -19.75 7.04 9.57
N ALA A 66 -18.85 6.60 8.67
CA ALA A 66 -19.18 6.41 7.26
C ALA A 66 -20.22 5.30 7.06
N LEU A 67 -20.05 4.14 7.73
CA LEU A 67 -21.04 3.05 7.68
C LEU A 67 -22.40 3.46 8.25
N GLN A 68 -22.40 4.22 9.32
CA GLN A 68 -23.63 4.77 9.91
C GLN A 68 -24.31 5.77 8.96
N HIS A 69 -23.56 6.67 8.35
CA HIS A 69 -24.06 7.63 7.38
C HIS A 69 -24.71 6.94 6.16
N HIS A 70 -24.14 5.80 5.74
CA HIS A 70 -24.72 4.93 4.70
C HIS A 70 -25.92 4.11 5.18
N GLY A 71 -26.24 4.16 6.46
CA GLY A 71 -27.37 3.43 7.02
C GLY A 71 -27.15 1.93 7.13
N TRP A 72 -25.89 1.45 7.10
CA TRP A 72 -25.57 0.01 7.24
C TRP A 72 -25.46 -0.42 8.70
N ILE A 73 -25.19 0.51 9.60
CA ILE A 73 -25.18 0.27 11.04
C ILE A 73 -26.07 1.28 11.75
N SER A 74 -26.56 0.87 12.90
CA SER A 74 -27.16 1.75 13.92
C SER A 74 -26.40 1.54 15.23
N ALA A 75 -26.39 2.56 16.08
CA ALA A 75 -25.75 2.48 17.37
C ALA A 75 -26.59 3.18 18.45
N THR A 76 -26.65 2.57 19.61
CA THR A 76 -27.30 3.12 20.81
C THR A 76 -26.29 3.17 21.95
N LEU A 77 -26.46 4.17 22.83
CA LEU A 77 -25.61 4.27 24.02
C LEU A 77 -25.83 3.06 24.92
N SER A 78 -24.73 2.43 25.35
CA SER A 78 -24.75 1.20 26.16
C SER A 78 -23.78 1.28 27.34
N PRO A 79 -24.08 0.59 28.46
CA PRO A 79 -23.10 0.42 29.54
C PRO A 79 -21.85 -0.27 29.04
N CYS A 80 -20.67 0.22 29.46
CA CYS A 80 -19.41 -0.43 29.15
C CYS A 80 -19.19 -1.64 30.06
N PRO A 81 -18.88 -2.81 29.48
CA PRO A 81 -18.33 -3.92 30.28
C PRO A 81 -17.05 -3.50 31.01
N PRO A 82 -16.76 -4.04 32.21
CA PRO A 82 -15.58 -3.67 32.98
C PRO A 82 -14.23 -3.85 32.28
N ALA A 83 -14.19 -4.77 31.29
CA ALA A 83 -13.00 -5.07 30.50
C ALA A 83 -12.79 -4.09 29.33
N LEU A 84 -13.76 -3.28 28.99
CA LEU A 84 -13.66 -2.25 27.95
C LEU A 84 -13.32 -0.90 28.58
N ALA A 85 -12.58 -0.08 27.83
CA ALA A 85 -12.08 1.23 28.22
C ALA A 85 -13.19 2.17 28.77
N PRO A 86 -12.82 3.34 29.32
CA PRO A 86 -13.77 4.20 30.04
C PRO A 86 -15.00 4.54 29.21
N PRO A 87 -16.18 4.70 29.86
CA PRO A 87 -17.43 5.05 29.22
C PRO A 87 -17.34 6.41 28.46
N PRO A 88 -18.17 6.63 27.42
CA PRO A 88 -19.29 5.78 27.00
C PRO A 88 -18.91 4.64 26.05
N CYS A 89 -19.81 3.63 25.96
CA CYS A 89 -19.80 2.58 24.95
C CYS A 89 -21.06 2.66 24.09
N TRP A 90 -20.97 2.06 22.90
CA TRP A 90 -22.05 2.01 21.94
C TRP A 90 -22.40 0.58 21.58
N ASP A 91 -23.66 0.21 21.63
CA ASP A 91 -24.13 -1.05 21.09
C ASP A 91 -24.43 -0.87 19.60
N VAL A 92 -23.53 -1.44 18.78
CA VAL A 92 -23.54 -1.33 17.32
C VAL A 92 -24.24 -2.54 16.73
N THR A 93 -25.26 -2.33 15.94
CA THR A 93 -26.02 -3.37 15.26
C THR A 93 -26.06 -3.11 13.75
N LEU A 94 -26.17 -4.17 12.96
CA LEU A 94 -26.41 -4.06 11.53
C LEU A 94 -27.88 -3.70 11.29
N THR A 95 -28.12 -2.78 10.38
CA THR A 95 -29.47 -2.57 9.81
C THR A 95 -29.79 -3.67 8.79
N PRO A 96 -31.04 -3.85 8.34
CA PRO A 96 -31.36 -4.78 7.25
C PRO A 96 -30.49 -4.55 6.00
N SER A 97 -30.31 -3.29 5.59
CA SER A 97 -29.43 -2.95 4.45
C SER A 97 -27.96 -3.33 4.71
N GLY A 98 -27.50 -3.13 5.95
CA GLY A 98 -26.16 -3.54 6.35
C GLY A 98 -25.97 -5.07 6.32
N VAL A 99 -26.97 -5.82 6.75
CA VAL A 99 -26.95 -7.30 6.67
C VAL A 99 -26.84 -7.73 5.22
N ASP A 100 -27.67 -7.23 4.32
CA ASP A 100 -27.69 -7.58 2.90
C ASP A 100 -26.34 -7.29 2.23
N THR A 101 -25.76 -6.11 2.49
CA THR A 101 -24.47 -5.70 1.93
C THR A 101 -23.32 -6.55 2.49
N LEU A 102 -23.23 -6.67 3.82
CA LEU A 102 -22.09 -7.30 4.48
C LEU A 102 -22.14 -8.82 4.39
N GLN A 103 -23.32 -9.45 4.39
CA GLN A 103 -23.48 -10.89 4.34
C GLN A 103 -22.85 -11.49 3.07
N SER A 104 -22.90 -10.77 1.95
CA SER A 104 -22.28 -11.19 0.69
C SER A 104 -20.73 -11.16 0.74
N LEU A 105 -20.15 -10.42 1.68
CA LEU A 105 -18.71 -10.20 1.83
C LEU A 105 -18.08 -11.04 2.94
N LEU A 106 -18.91 -11.68 3.78
CA LEU A 106 -18.46 -12.51 4.89
C LEU A 106 -18.16 -13.94 4.42
N ALA A 107 -17.13 -14.53 5.01
CA ALA A 107 -16.87 -15.94 4.78
C ALA A 107 -17.98 -16.80 5.41
N PRO A 108 -18.30 -17.99 4.84
CA PRO A 108 -19.22 -18.92 5.46
C PRO A 108 -18.82 -19.24 6.91
N GLY A 109 -19.74 -19.03 7.86
CA GLY A 109 -19.49 -19.23 9.30
C GLY A 109 -19.04 -17.98 10.06
N ASP A 110 -18.91 -16.82 9.42
CA ASP A 110 -18.59 -15.55 10.09
C ASP A 110 -19.85 -14.83 10.58
N ALA A 111 -21.04 -15.23 10.15
CA ALA A 111 -22.32 -14.59 10.49
C ALA A 111 -22.59 -14.49 12.01
N ASP A 112 -22.09 -15.44 12.79
CA ASP A 112 -22.24 -15.46 14.25
C ASP A 112 -21.12 -14.75 15.02
N LYS A 113 -20.12 -14.20 14.31
CA LYS A 113 -19.00 -13.50 14.93
C LYS A 113 -19.37 -12.04 15.20
N GLN A 114 -18.86 -11.50 16.30
CA GLN A 114 -18.96 -10.08 16.61
C GLN A 114 -17.89 -9.23 15.94
N SER A 115 -16.94 -9.84 15.26
CA SER A 115 -15.84 -9.14 14.58
C SER A 115 -15.60 -9.75 13.21
N PHE A 116 -15.53 -8.90 12.20
CA PHE A 116 -15.38 -9.25 10.80
C PHE A 116 -14.13 -8.60 10.23
N THR A 117 -13.50 -9.26 9.27
CA THR A 117 -12.40 -8.71 8.50
C THR A 117 -12.76 -8.79 7.02
N ILE A 118 -12.89 -7.63 6.38
CA ILE A 118 -13.33 -7.52 4.99
C ILE A 118 -12.20 -6.92 4.16
N PRO A 119 -11.77 -7.57 3.06
CA PRO A 119 -10.84 -6.96 2.11
C PRO A 119 -11.53 -5.79 1.39
N ALA A 120 -11.21 -4.57 1.78
CA ALA A 120 -11.95 -3.39 1.34
C ALA A 120 -11.35 -2.70 0.11
N ALA A 121 -10.02 -2.64 0.00
CA ALA A 121 -9.36 -1.94 -1.09
C ALA A 121 -8.00 -2.56 -1.44
N ARG A 122 -7.51 -2.28 -2.66
CA ARG A 122 -6.14 -2.54 -3.09
C ARG A 122 -5.48 -1.26 -3.56
N ARG A 123 -4.15 -1.23 -3.55
CA ARG A 123 -3.41 -0.10 -4.10
C ARG A 123 -3.25 -0.24 -5.62
N GLU A 124 -3.23 0.90 -6.29
CA GLU A 124 -2.88 1.02 -7.71
C GLU A 124 -1.82 2.10 -7.87
N LEU A 125 -0.68 1.72 -8.46
CA LEU A 125 0.38 2.65 -8.78
C LEU A 125 -0.04 3.51 -9.97
N ILE A 126 0.10 4.83 -9.84
CA ILE A 126 -0.23 5.78 -10.90
C ILE A 126 1.03 6.13 -11.70
N ALA A 127 2.07 6.61 -11.00
CA ALA A 127 3.30 7.05 -11.66
C ALA A 127 4.49 7.06 -10.69
N ILE A 128 5.69 6.92 -11.25
CA ILE A 128 6.94 7.30 -10.59
C ILE A 128 7.23 8.76 -10.94
N THR A 129 7.22 9.63 -9.92
CA THR A 129 7.38 11.08 -10.08
C THR A 129 8.82 11.51 -10.00
N GLY A 130 9.65 10.85 -9.16
CA GLY A 130 11.06 11.19 -8.98
C GLY A 130 11.93 9.96 -8.69
N ILE A 131 13.21 10.03 -9.08
CA ILE A 131 14.26 9.09 -8.69
C ILE A 131 15.51 9.90 -8.37
N ALA A 132 15.95 9.87 -7.12
CA ALA A 132 17.19 10.51 -6.66
C ALA A 132 18.20 9.40 -6.29
N LYS A 133 19.18 9.14 -7.18
CA LYS A 133 20.18 8.09 -6.98
C LYS A 133 21.38 8.61 -6.19
N GLN A 134 21.82 7.85 -5.18
CA GLN A 134 23.01 8.11 -4.37
C GLN A 134 23.83 6.82 -4.21
N GLY A 135 24.86 6.64 -5.06
CA GLY A 135 25.68 5.44 -5.04
C GLY A 135 24.86 4.19 -5.38
N ASN A 136 24.78 3.25 -4.44
CA ASN A 136 24.01 2.00 -4.55
C ASN A 136 22.59 2.08 -3.97
N THR A 137 22.12 3.28 -3.61
CA THR A 137 20.75 3.53 -3.14
C THR A 137 20.05 4.53 -4.03
N ALA A 138 18.74 4.53 -4.01
CA ALA A 138 17.93 5.54 -4.67
C ALA A 138 16.64 5.80 -3.87
N ASP A 139 16.31 7.07 -3.69
CA ASP A 139 14.99 7.48 -3.22
C ASP A 139 14.06 7.57 -4.42
N VAL A 140 12.94 6.86 -4.35
CA VAL A 140 11.94 6.81 -5.42
C VAL A 140 10.64 7.40 -4.90
N GLU A 141 10.25 8.51 -5.51
CA GLU A 141 8.97 9.16 -5.26
C GLU A 141 7.93 8.65 -6.25
N PHE A 142 6.73 8.31 -5.74
CA PHE A 142 5.65 7.75 -6.56
C PHE A 142 4.28 8.20 -6.07
N THR A 143 3.32 8.18 -6.98
CA THR A 143 1.91 8.42 -6.68
C THR A 143 1.10 7.14 -6.87
N TRP A 144 0.11 6.96 -6.00
CA TRP A 144 -0.77 5.81 -6.01
C TRP A 144 -2.16 6.18 -5.48
N LYS A 145 -3.13 5.28 -5.67
CA LYS A 145 -4.50 5.46 -5.17
C LYS A 145 -5.08 4.16 -4.64
N TRP A 146 -6.17 4.27 -3.89
CA TRP A 146 -6.98 3.13 -3.51
C TRP A 146 -7.96 2.75 -4.62
N ILE A 147 -8.10 1.45 -4.88
CA ILE A 147 -9.14 0.86 -5.71
C ILE A 147 -10.02 0.03 -4.81
N PRO A 148 -11.27 0.45 -4.55
CA PRO A 148 -12.24 -0.32 -3.80
C PRO A 148 -12.47 -1.70 -4.42
N LEU A 149 -12.59 -2.73 -3.58
CA LEU A 149 -12.86 -4.11 -3.99
C LEU A 149 -14.33 -4.47 -3.91
N ASN A 150 -15.10 -3.72 -3.12
CA ASN A 150 -16.52 -3.93 -2.86
C ASN A 150 -17.19 -2.63 -2.41
N GLU A 151 -18.47 -2.69 -2.07
CA GLU A 151 -19.24 -1.52 -1.64
C GLU A 151 -18.71 -0.90 -0.35
N VAL A 152 -18.26 -1.70 0.62
CA VAL A 152 -17.63 -1.20 1.85
C VAL A 152 -16.37 -0.40 1.51
N GLY A 153 -15.54 -0.94 0.64
CA GLY A 153 -14.36 -0.24 0.16
C GLY A 153 -14.69 1.05 -0.59
N ALA A 154 -15.79 1.08 -1.35
CA ALA A 154 -16.23 2.27 -2.06
C ALA A 154 -16.68 3.40 -1.13
N VAL A 155 -17.19 3.06 0.05
CA VAL A 155 -17.56 4.02 1.09
C VAL A 155 -16.35 4.54 1.85
N LEU A 156 -15.41 3.65 2.18
CA LEU A 156 -14.26 3.98 3.02
C LEU A 156 -13.09 4.61 2.26
N TYR A 157 -12.91 4.27 0.96
CA TYR A 157 -11.74 4.66 0.17
C TYR A 157 -12.15 5.37 -1.12
N SER A 158 -11.92 6.69 -1.18
CA SER A 158 -12.18 7.46 -2.39
C SER A 158 -11.22 7.06 -3.52
N ARG A 159 -11.77 6.80 -4.71
CA ARG A 159 -10.98 6.56 -5.93
C ARG A 159 -10.27 7.80 -6.45
N GLU A 160 -10.75 8.98 -6.07
CA GLU A 160 -10.22 10.27 -6.52
C GLU A 160 -9.05 10.75 -5.66
N ALA A 161 -8.92 10.21 -4.45
CA ALA A 161 -7.83 10.56 -3.57
C ALA A 161 -6.52 9.91 -4.04
N HIS A 162 -5.58 10.75 -4.45
CA HIS A 162 -4.23 10.33 -4.80
C HIS A 162 -3.32 10.50 -3.58
N HIS A 163 -2.37 9.61 -3.46
CA HIS A 163 -1.37 9.59 -2.39
C HIS A 163 0.02 9.68 -2.98
N ARG A 164 0.93 10.38 -2.29
CA ARG A 164 2.34 10.47 -2.62
C ARG A 164 3.15 9.79 -1.53
N SER A 165 4.13 9.00 -1.94
CA SER A 165 5.04 8.29 -1.05
C SER A 165 6.45 8.31 -1.63
N THR A 166 7.45 8.23 -0.75
CA THR A 166 8.85 8.09 -1.13
C THR A 166 9.43 6.87 -0.43
N THR A 167 10.01 5.94 -1.19
CA THR A 167 10.64 4.74 -0.65
C THR A 167 12.05 4.56 -1.18
N ILE A 168 12.85 3.81 -0.42
CA ILE A 168 14.25 3.55 -0.78
C ILE A 168 14.39 2.26 -1.58
N PHE A 169 15.26 2.32 -2.58
CA PHE A 169 15.74 1.19 -3.36
C PHE A 169 17.22 0.95 -3.08
N ARG A 170 17.65 -0.29 -3.17
CA ARG A 170 19.06 -0.67 -3.09
C ARG A 170 19.47 -1.49 -4.30
N CYS A 171 20.66 -1.15 -4.85
CA CYS A 171 21.30 -1.90 -5.91
C CYS A 171 22.18 -3.00 -5.30
N TYR A 172 21.97 -4.22 -5.75
CA TYR A 172 22.76 -5.40 -5.46
C TYR A 172 23.46 -5.87 -6.74
N ASP A 173 24.30 -6.88 -6.64
CA ASP A 173 25.00 -7.52 -7.77
C ASP A 173 24.05 -8.11 -8.83
N ASP A 174 22.86 -8.50 -8.42
CA ASP A 174 21.79 -9.04 -9.28
C ASP A 174 20.77 -7.99 -9.74
N GLY A 175 20.86 -6.73 -9.27
CA GLY A 175 20.00 -5.60 -9.68
C GLY A 175 19.37 -4.82 -8.53
N TRP A 176 18.41 -3.96 -8.89
CA TRP A 176 17.71 -3.11 -7.95
C TRP A 176 16.57 -3.85 -7.24
N ARG A 177 16.40 -3.57 -5.95
CA ARG A 177 15.27 -4.05 -5.13
C ARG A 177 14.68 -2.91 -4.33
N VAL A 178 13.35 -2.92 -4.16
CA VAL A 178 12.68 -2.06 -3.18
C VAL A 178 12.88 -2.65 -1.78
N LEU A 179 13.14 -1.80 -0.79
CA LEU A 179 13.20 -2.23 0.61
C LEU A 179 11.77 -2.24 1.16
N GLU A 180 11.23 -3.42 1.46
CA GLU A 180 9.82 -3.59 1.87
C GLU A 180 9.59 -3.33 3.36
N SER A 181 10.55 -3.62 4.21
CA SER A 181 10.44 -3.44 5.68
C SER A 181 11.67 -2.77 6.27
N SER A 182 11.54 -2.25 7.48
CA SER A 182 12.53 -1.39 8.15
C SER A 182 13.96 -1.91 8.06
N SER A 183 14.83 -1.09 7.47
CA SER A 183 16.27 -1.25 7.47
C SER A 183 16.91 0.04 8.01
N HIS A 184 18.16 -0.06 8.44
CA HIS A 184 18.88 1.01 9.14
C HIS A 184 19.12 2.29 8.30
N SER A 185 18.65 2.37 7.06
CA SER A 185 18.88 3.53 6.19
C SER A 185 17.70 3.76 5.24
N GLY A 186 16.99 4.84 5.45
CA GLY A 186 15.90 5.30 4.59
C GLY A 186 14.52 4.75 4.95
N GLN A 187 13.48 5.26 4.31
CA GLN A 187 12.09 4.89 4.55
C GLN A 187 11.70 3.66 3.72
N PRO A 188 11.44 2.50 4.34
CA PRO A 188 11.00 1.31 3.62
C PRO A 188 9.58 1.47 3.08
N LEU A 189 9.19 0.59 2.17
CA LEU A 189 7.93 0.70 1.45
C LEU A 189 6.70 0.64 2.39
N ASP A 190 6.73 -0.19 3.41
CA ASP A 190 5.62 -0.30 4.37
C ASP A 190 5.40 1.00 5.18
N GLU A 191 6.47 1.69 5.58
CA GLU A 191 6.40 2.99 6.24
C GLU A 191 6.00 4.09 5.26
N ALA A 192 6.55 4.08 4.04
CA ALA A 192 6.22 5.04 3.00
C ALA A 192 4.73 5.03 2.64
N LEU A 193 4.11 3.86 2.64
CA LEU A 193 2.67 3.71 2.38
C LEU A 193 1.81 4.13 3.57
N LYS A 194 2.28 3.94 4.81
CA LYS A 194 1.57 4.40 6.02
C LYS A 194 1.62 5.92 6.18
N ASN A 195 2.75 6.52 5.83
CA ASN A 195 3.01 7.95 5.97
C ASN A 195 2.73 8.73 4.66
N ALA A 196 1.93 8.15 3.76
CA ALA A 196 1.62 8.77 2.48
C ALA A 196 0.92 10.12 2.65
N GLU A 197 1.36 11.10 1.87
CA GLU A 197 0.76 12.43 1.83
C GLU A 197 -0.30 12.51 0.72
N PRO A 198 -1.34 13.37 0.88
CA PRO A 198 -2.24 13.68 -0.23
C PRO A 198 -1.46 14.24 -1.41
N ALA A 199 -1.63 13.68 -2.60
CA ALA A 199 -1.12 14.26 -3.84
C ALA A 199 -2.13 15.28 -4.36
N GLN A 200 -1.64 16.49 -4.64
CA GLN A 200 -2.45 17.56 -5.25
C GLN A 200 -2.65 17.31 -6.74
#